data_2ba55adbfc4d196702bc32e0b6cf10d6
#
_entry.id   2ba55adbfc4d196702bc32e0b6cf10d6
#
_cell.length_a   1.000
_cell.length_b   1.000
_cell.length_c   1.000
_cell.angle_alpha   90.00
_cell.angle_beta   90.00
_cell.angle_gamma   90.00
#
_symmetry.space_group_name_H-M   'P 1'
#
loop_
_entity.id
_entity.type
_entity.pdbx_description
1 polymer ?
#
loop_
_entity_poly.entity_id
_entity_poly.type
_entity_poly.pdbx_seq_one_letter_code
_entity_poly.pdbx_strand_id
1 'polypeptide(L)'
;MCSSDLDFGSDAPARLAALPAAWPDCPSQKLEASGNYILRSGWGREDTWIHFRAGSLGGGHGHADLLHVDVYHGGEAVLTDAGRGTYVDGGLRRALKGPAAHNTFRVDGADFTCYRGTWEWGPIAQPLPALARFTPLADRLAGGHLGYLAQGAAVERQLVFLKPGLLVGADILRAPDGRPHRAEQFFHFGPGRLTAGESAALWEGGRTCAQLRWLSGQRAECFAAPCAPAYNRVEDAPALRLDAPAATGVTALVWVLSLGGPCQAELVPVSTGAGQPLPPGTAGAVRIRRDGAESTILFSWQAGSHDAGLLCAGDCTGHGNVLVFTPQCPQGLCLD
;
A
#
# COMPACT_ATOMS: atom_id res chain seq x y z
N MET A 1 21.95 29.80 7.97
CA MET A 1 20.66 30.56 7.98
C MET A 1 19.57 29.62 7.50
N CYS A 2 18.50 29.48 8.25
CA CYS A 2 17.34 28.70 7.83
C CYS A 2 16.62 29.47 6.71
N SER A 3 16.08 28.79 5.68
CA SER A 3 15.37 29.44 4.58
C SER A 3 14.19 30.32 5.05
N SER A 4 13.58 29.99 6.19
CA SER A 4 12.53 30.78 6.83
C SER A 4 12.95 32.20 7.22
N ASP A 5 14.22 32.41 7.53
CA ASP A 5 14.73 33.75 7.92
C ASP A 5 14.81 34.69 6.73
N LEU A 6 14.93 34.12 5.52
CA LEU A 6 14.97 34.90 4.28
C LEU A 6 13.56 35.31 3.81
N ASP A 7 12.57 34.46 4.04
CA ASP A 7 11.21 34.63 3.52
C ASP A 7 10.29 35.37 4.52
N PHE A 8 10.50 35.15 5.82
CA PHE A 8 9.54 35.60 6.85
C PHE A 8 10.14 36.50 7.93
N GLY A 9 11.47 36.73 7.89
CA GLY A 9 12.20 37.53 8.86
C GLY A 9 12.69 36.71 10.07
N SER A 10 13.65 37.29 10.81
CA SER A 10 14.32 36.62 11.92
C SER A 10 13.42 36.30 13.13
N ASP A 11 12.24 36.92 13.23
CA ASP A 11 11.24 36.68 14.27
C ASP A 11 10.25 35.55 13.93
N ALA A 12 10.31 35.01 12.71
CA ALA A 12 9.39 33.95 12.26
C ALA A 12 9.34 32.70 13.17
N PRO A 13 10.47 32.18 13.69
CA PRO A 13 10.43 31.04 14.61
C PRO A 13 9.66 31.35 15.91
N ALA A 14 9.85 32.55 16.46
CA ALA A 14 9.13 32.99 17.67
C ALA A 14 7.63 33.19 17.42
N ARG A 15 7.26 33.78 16.28
CA ARG A 15 5.87 33.92 15.86
C ARG A 15 5.19 32.57 15.63
N LEU A 16 5.87 31.63 14.99
CA LEU A 16 5.36 30.26 14.78
C LEU A 16 5.15 29.56 16.13
N ALA A 17 6.10 29.65 17.05
CA ALA A 17 6.00 29.05 18.38
C ALA A 17 4.86 29.67 19.24
N ALA A 18 4.46 30.90 18.96
CA ALA A 18 3.38 31.59 19.66
C ALA A 18 1.99 31.26 19.10
N LEU A 19 1.89 30.57 17.96
CA LEU A 19 0.61 30.14 17.43
C LEU A 19 -0.01 29.04 18.31
N PRO A 20 -1.32 29.11 18.57
CA PRO A 20 -1.99 28.03 19.29
C PRO A 20 -1.86 26.73 18.51
N ALA A 21 -1.47 25.67 19.19
CA ALA A 21 -1.46 24.33 18.59
C ALA A 21 -2.91 23.91 18.30
N ALA A 22 -3.21 23.71 17.02
CA ALA A 22 -4.49 23.20 16.58
C ALA A 22 -4.26 22.06 15.60
N TRP A 23 -4.93 20.95 15.83
CA TRP A 23 -4.90 19.83 14.90
C TRP A 23 -6.03 19.97 13.88
N PRO A 24 -5.79 19.67 12.59
CA PRO A 24 -6.85 19.61 11.60
C PRO A 24 -7.92 18.58 11.99
N ASP A 25 -9.19 18.90 11.72
CA ASP A 25 -10.33 18.01 12.05
C ASP A 25 -10.31 16.70 11.25
N CYS A 26 -9.71 16.73 10.04
CA CYS A 26 -9.60 15.56 9.17
C CYS A 26 -8.16 15.04 9.15
N PRO A 27 -7.87 13.90 9.82
CA PRO A 27 -6.52 13.35 9.84
C PRO A 27 -6.10 12.77 8.49
N SER A 28 -7.01 12.13 7.74
CA SER A 28 -6.73 11.55 6.42
C SER A 28 -7.10 12.53 5.30
N GLN A 29 -6.28 12.59 4.24
CA GLN A 29 -6.45 13.59 3.18
C GLN A 29 -6.13 13.01 1.81
N LYS A 30 -6.78 13.55 0.78
CA LYS A 30 -6.51 13.30 -0.63
C LYS A 30 -5.97 14.57 -1.30
N LEU A 31 -4.83 14.43 -1.93
CA LEU A 31 -4.19 15.45 -2.75
C LEU A 31 -4.27 15.02 -4.21
N GLU A 32 -5.49 15.00 -4.76
CA GLU A 32 -5.83 14.39 -6.07
C GLU A 32 -4.97 14.91 -7.21
N ALA A 33 -4.72 16.23 -7.25
CA ALA A 33 -3.91 16.85 -8.31
C ALA A 33 -2.48 16.29 -8.40
N SER A 34 -1.91 15.86 -7.28
CA SER A 34 -0.59 15.23 -7.23
C SER A 34 -0.64 13.70 -7.17
N GLY A 35 -1.81 13.12 -6.95
CA GLY A 35 -2.02 11.69 -6.75
C GLY A 35 -1.39 11.16 -5.46
N ASN A 36 -1.28 12.00 -4.43
CA ASN A 36 -0.84 11.62 -3.11
C ASN A 36 -2.04 11.51 -2.15
N TYR A 37 -2.09 10.43 -1.41
CA TYR A 37 -3.15 10.15 -0.45
C TYR A 37 -2.52 9.84 0.89
N ILE A 38 -3.01 10.49 1.94
CA ILE A 38 -2.50 10.34 3.31
C ILE A 38 -3.60 9.75 4.19
N LEU A 39 -3.35 8.63 4.82
CA LEU A 39 -4.20 8.04 5.84
C LEU A 39 -3.55 8.24 7.21
N ARG A 40 -4.35 8.55 8.22
CA ARG A 40 -3.88 8.74 9.61
C ARG A 40 -4.85 8.16 10.62
N SER A 41 -4.31 7.64 11.71
CA SER A 41 -5.10 7.36 12.92
C SER A 41 -5.26 8.61 13.80
N GLY A 42 -4.32 9.53 13.72
CA GLY A 42 -4.27 10.79 14.45
C GLY A 42 -3.07 11.64 14.04
N TRP A 43 -2.74 12.64 14.85
CA TRP A 43 -1.66 13.59 14.59
C TRP A 43 -0.49 13.48 15.58
N GLY A 44 -0.59 12.59 16.56
CA GLY A 44 0.47 12.34 17.53
C GLY A 44 1.65 11.60 16.91
N ARG A 45 2.78 11.68 17.57
CA ARG A 45 4.01 10.98 17.13
C ARG A 45 3.84 9.46 17.08
N GLU A 46 3.06 8.91 18.00
CA GLU A 46 2.83 7.47 18.13
C GLU A 46 1.72 6.98 17.18
N ASP A 47 0.99 7.91 16.54
CA ASP A 47 -0.06 7.58 15.60
C ASP A 47 0.50 6.97 14.30
N THR A 48 -0.39 6.27 13.59
CA THR A 48 -0.07 5.73 12.27
C THR A 48 -0.25 6.78 11.19
N TRP A 49 0.73 6.85 10.31
CA TRP A 49 0.69 7.64 9.09
C TRP A 49 1.02 6.73 7.90
N ILE A 50 0.20 6.81 6.87
CA ILE A 50 0.35 6.01 5.64
C ILE A 50 0.28 6.97 4.46
N HIS A 51 1.25 6.88 3.55
CA HIS A 51 1.23 7.56 2.27
C HIS A 51 0.98 6.55 1.17
N PHE A 52 0.10 6.88 0.23
CA PHE A 52 -0.16 6.10 -0.98
C PHE A 52 0.03 6.96 -2.21
N ARG A 53 0.75 6.45 -3.17
CA ARG A 53 1.08 7.13 -4.41
C ARG A 53 0.29 6.56 -5.59
N ALA A 54 -0.63 7.33 -6.16
CA ALA A 54 -1.45 6.94 -7.32
C ALA A 54 -1.54 8.06 -8.38
N GLY A 55 -0.48 8.84 -8.52
CA GLY A 55 -0.40 9.95 -9.47
C GLY A 55 0.62 9.74 -10.58
N SER A 56 0.62 10.62 -11.57
CA SER A 56 1.59 10.60 -12.65
C SER A 56 3.03 10.75 -12.13
N LEU A 57 3.98 10.25 -12.88
CA LEU A 57 5.42 10.30 -12.55
C LEU A 57 5.92 11.74 -12.28
N GLY A 58 5.32 12.76 -12.88
CA GLY A 58 5.73 14.15 -12.78
C GLY A 58 6.77 14.51 -13.83
N GLY A 59 8.03 14.35 -13.52
CA GLY A 59 9.12 14.73 -14.44
C GLY A 59 10.39 13.94 -14.19
N GLY A 60 11.55 14.44 -14.64
CA GLY A 60 12.84 13.76 -14.55
C GLY A 60 13.27 13.39 -13.12
N HIS A 61 12.79 14.12 -12.11
CA HIS A 61 13.03 13.80 -10.69
C HIS A 61 12.19 12.63 -10.18
N GLY A 62 11.03 12.35 -10.79
CA GLY A 62 10.13 11.28 -10.36
C GLY A 62 10.75 9.89 -10.41
N HIS A 63 10.16 8.97 -9.68
CA HIS A 63 10.48 7.55 -9.67
C HIS A 63 9.33 6.74 -10.25
N ALA A 64 9.56 5.49 -10.62
CA ALA A 64 8.53 4.56 -11.04
C ALA A 64 7.83 3.96 -9.80
N ASP A 65 7.10 4.82 -9.07
CA ASP A 65 6.56 4.60 -7.74
C ASP A 65 5.02 4.48 -7.69
N LEU A 66 4.37 4.24 -8.82
CA LEU A 66 2.92 4.02 -8.85
C LEU A 66 2.51 2.88 -7.91
N LEU A 67 1.45 3.14 -7.12
CA LEU A 67 0.89 2.24 -6.11
C LEU A 67 1.82 1.97 -4.91
N HIS A 68 2.88 2.78 -4.75
CA HIS A 68 3.76 2.73 -3.60
C HIS A 68 3.03 3.10 -2.31
N VAL A 69 3.45 2.48 -1.20
CA VAL A 69 2.94 2.72 0.16
C VAL A 69 4.09 2.94 1.12
N ASP A 70 4.13 4.10 1.79
CA ASP A 70 4.91 4.29 3.02
C ASP A 70 4.03 4.08 4.24
N VAL A 71 4.60 3.56 5.33
CA VAL A 71 3.92 3.37 6.61
C VAL A 71 4.81 3.78 7.76
N TYR A 72 4.33 4.69 8.59
CA TYR A 72 4.94 5.09 9.85
C TYR A 72 4.01 4.75 11.01
N HIS A 73 4.59 4.24 12.09
CA HIS A 73 3.86 3.87 13.30
C HIS A 73 4.77 3.93 14.52
N GLY A 74 4.27 4.41 15.67
CA GLY A 74 5.06 4.49 16.90
C GLY A 74 6.28 5.38 16.79
N GLY A 75 6.27 6.36 15.88
CA GLY A 75 7.38 7.28 15.61
C GLY A 75 8.51 6.70 14.77
N GLU A 76 8.30 5.56 14.09
CA GLU A 76 9.28 4.90 13.22
C GLU A 76 8.72 4.61 11.83
N ALA A 77 9.60 4.57 10.82
CA ALA A 77 9.29 4.10 9.49
C ALA A 77 9.21 2.56 9.51
N VAL A 78 8.03 2.02 9.22
CA VAL A 78 7.78 0.57 9.10
C VAL A 78 7.99 0.11 7.66
N LEU A 79 7.27 0.71 6.72
CA LEU A 79 7.54 0.57 5.29
C LEU A 79 8.03 1.92 4.78
N THR A 80 9.10 1.94 4.00
CA THR A 80 9.73 3.18 3.55
C THR A 80 10.14 3.12 2.08
N ASP A 81 10.25 4.28 1.47
CA ASP A 81 10.86 4.44 0.14
C ASP A 81 12.37 4.22 0.20
N ALA A 82 12.94 3.65 -0.86
CA ALA A 82 14.38 3.45 -0.96
C ALA A 82 15.16 4.76 -1.13
N GLY A 83 14.47 5.86 -1.36
CA GLY A 83 15.07 7.18 -1.49
C GLY A 83 15.82 7.41 -2.81
N ARG A 84 16.54 8.53 -2.86
CA ARG A 84 17.14 9.01 -4.11
C ARG A 84 18.63 8.67 -4.28
N GLY A 85 19.38 8.70 -3.21
CA GLY A 85 20.83 8.41 -3.11
C GLY A 85 21.71 9.35 -3.92
N THR A 86 21.61 9.33 -5.23
CA THR A 86 22.50 10.05 -6.13
C THR A 86 21.79 10.58 -7.38
N TYR A 87 22.36 11.58 -8.03
CA TYR A 87 22.00 12.06 -9.37
C TYR A 87 22.98 11.60 -10.47
N VAL A 88 24.06 10.92 -10.09
CA VAL A 88 24.99 10.34 -11.06
C VAL A 88 24.29 9.16 -11.75
N ASP A 89 24.23 9.19 -13.07
CA ASP A 89 23.66 8.10 -13.85
C ASP A 89 24.47 6.81 -13.67
N GLY A 90 23.77 5.68 -13.62
CA GLY A 90 24.40 4.39 -13.39
C GLY A 90 23.48 3.39 -12.72
N GLY A 91 24.03 2.22 -12.38
CA GLY A 91 23.27 1.09 -11.82
C GLY A 91 22.51 1.41 -10.53
N LEU A 92 23.15 2.12 -9.60
CA LEU A 92 22.50 2.51 -8.34
C LEU A 92 21.33 3.47 -8.58
N ARG A 93 21.54 4.49 -9.40
CA ARG A 93 20.48 5.46 -9.73
C ARG A 93 19.29 4.78 -10.40
N ARG A 94 19.56 3.90 -11.36
CA ARG A 94 18.53 3.09 -12.01
C ARG A 94 17.79 2.19 -11.01
N ALA A 95 18.51 1.51 -10.12
CA ALA A 95 17.92 0.65 -9.11
C ALA A 95 16.97 1.42 -8.18
N LEU A 96 17.39 2.58 -7.64
CA LEU A 96 16.59 3.40 -6.73
C LEU A 96 15.37 4.07 -7.41
N LYS A 97 15.37 4.22 -8.74
CA LYS A 97 14.24 4.81 -9.48
C LYS A 97 13.25 3.79 -10.02
N GLY A 98 13.63 2.54 -10.09
CA GLY A 98 12.80 1.47 -10.65
C GLY A 98 11.71 0.97 -9.70
N PRO A 99 10.67 0.29 -10.21
CA PRO A 99 9.56 -0.18 -9.38
C PRO A 99 9.97 -1.11 -8.24
N ALA A 100 11.02 -1.90 -8.41
CA ALA A 100 11.50 -2.83 -7.39
C ALA A 100 12.11 -2.16 -6.16
N ALA A 101 12.36 -0.84 -6.19
CA ALA A 101 12.83 -0.05 -5.03
C ALA A 101 11.67 0.56 -4.22
N HIS A 102 10.45 0.28 -4.59
CA HIS A 102 9.25 0.86 -4.00
C HIS A 102 8.33 -0.22 -3.44
N ASN A 103 7.48 0.11 -2.47
CA ASN A 103 6.48 -0.79 -1.90
C ASN A 103 5.29 -0.95 -2.85
N THR A 104 5.54 -1.55 -4.01
CA THR A 104 4.58 -1.77 -5.09
C THR A 104 4.75 -3.17 -5.66
N PHE A 105 4.17 -3.46 -6.82
CA PHE A 105 4.35 -4.76 -7.45
C PHE A 105 4.62 -4.65 -8.95
N ARG A 106 5.30 -5.66 -9.50
CA ARG A 106 5.60 -5.81 -10.92
C ARG A 106 4.90 -7.01 -11.51
N VAL A 107 4.75 -6.99 -12.84
CA VAL A 107 4.21 -8.11 -13.62
C VAL A 107 5.30 -8.61 -14.56
N ASP A 108 5.52 -9.93 -14.59
CA ASP A 108 6.47 -10.65 -15.44
C ASP A 108 7.92 -10.12 -15.37
N GLY A 109 8.31 -9.60 -14.19
CA GLY A 109 9.64 -9.02 -13.97
C GLY A 109 9.89 -7.71 -14.72
N ALA A 110 8.88 -7.13 -15.39
CA ALA A 110 9.01 -5.93 -16.18
C ALA A 110 8.74 -4.66 -15.36
N ASP A 111 9.46 -3.59 -15.68
CA ASP A 111 9.18 -2.28 -15.13
C ASP A 111 8.02 -1.62 -15.90
N PHE A 112 7.03 -1.09 -15.20
CA PHE A 112 5.85 -0.44 -15.80
C PHE A 112 6.15 0.95 -16.37
N THR A 113 7.32 1.51 -16.06
CA THR A 113 7.83 2.78 -16.60
C THR A 113 9.28 2.57 -16.99
N CYS A 114 9.65 2.92 -18.21
CA CYS A 114 10.96 2.61 -18.79
C CYS A 114 12.00 3.65 -18.41
N TYR A 115 13.00 3.27 -17.60
CA TYR A 115 14.15 4.12 -17.30
C TYR A 115 15.08 4.26 -18.51
N ARG A 116 15.44 5.49 -18.86
CA ARG A 116 16.41 5.81 -19.92
C ARG A 116 17.64 6.56 -19.44
N GLY A 117 17.56 7.20 -18.31
CA GLY A 117 18.65 7.95 -17.70
C GLY A 117 18.21 8.69 -16.45
N THR A 118 19.14 9.38 -15.77
CA THR A 118 18.86 10.09 -14.52
C THR A 118 17.69 11.06 -14.63
N TRP A 119 17.51 11.69 -15.79
CA TRP A 119 16.49 12.71 -16.02
C TRP A 119 15.48 12.32 -17.11
N GLU A 120 15.67 11.15 -17.72
CA GLU A 120 14.90 10.72 -18.87
C GLU A 120 14.14 9.42 -18.61
N TRP A 121 12.90 9.41 -19.06
CA TRP A 121 12.02 8.26 -19.05
C TRP A 121 11.56 7.92 -20.47
N GLY A 122 11.38 6.64 -20.76
CA GLY A 122 10.71 6.15 -21.95
C GLY A 122 9.20 6.11 -21.78
N PRO A 123 8.52 5.06 -22.22
CA PRO A 123 7.10 4.89 -21.95
C PRO A 123 6.81 4.99 -20.45
N ILE A 124 5.90 5.90 -20.08
CA ILE A 124 5.50 6.17 -18.70
C ILE A 124 4.12 5.57 -18.47
N ALA A 125 4.00 4.78 -17.42
CA ALA A 125 2.72 4.23 -16.99
C ALA A 125 1.71 5.35 -16.67
N GLN A 126 0.51 5.22 -17.21
CA GLN A 126 -0.59 6.15 -16.93
C GLN A 126 -1.38 5.67 -15.73
N PRO A 127 -1.53 6.48 -14.67
CA PRO A 127 -2.39 6.15 -13.56
C PRO A 127 -3.85 6.18 -13.97
N LEU A 128 -4.65 5.32 -13.36
CA LEU A 128 -6.11 5.40 -13.38
C LEU A 128 -6.60 6.33 -12.26
N PRO A 129 -7.79 6.92 -12.38
CA PRO A 129 -8.40 7.67 -11.30
C PRO A 129 -8.43 6.85 -10.01
N ALA A 130 -7.93 7.42 -8.92
CA ALA A 130 -7.93 6.76 -7.63
C ALA A 130 -9.23 7.07 -6.86
N LEU A 131 -9.66 6.11 -6.03
CA LEU A 131 -10.78 6.24 -5.12
C LEU A 131 -10.23 6.41 -3.69
N ALA A 132 -10.83 7.33 -2.94
CA ALA A 132 -10.51 7.56 -1.53
C ALA A 132 -11.79 7.76 -0.72
N ARG A 133 -11.95 7.00 0.37
CA ARG A 133 -13.04 7.13 1.33
C ARG A 133 -12.45 7.13 2.74
N PHE A 134 -12.78 8.14 3.53
CA PHE A 134 -12.26 8.30 4.89
C PHE A 134 -13.38 8.28 5.90
N THR A 135 -13.20 7.53 6.98
CA THR A 135 -14.13 7.45 8.11
C THR A 135 -13.37 7.40 9.44
N PRO A 136 -14.02 7.62 10.58
CA PRO A 136 -13.36 7.48 11.88
C PRO A 136 -12.84 6.06 12.16
N LEU A 137 -13.50 5.01 11.64
CA LEU A 137 -13.16 3.61 11.89
C LEU A 137 -12.15 3.06 10.90
N ALA A 138 -12.37 3.33 9.60
CA ALA A 138 -11.54 2.78 8.54
C ALA A 138 -11.48 3.73 7.34
N ASP A 139 -10.34 3.72 6.66
CA ASP A 139 -10.15 4.43 5.39
C ASP A 139 -9.93 3.43 4.26
N ARG A 140 -10.46 3.75 3.07
CA ARG A 140 -10.25 2.99 1.83
C ARG A 140 -9.52 3.83 0.81
N LEU A 141 -8.55 3.22 0.12
CA LEU A 141 -7.95 3.73 -1.11
C LEU A 141 -7.98 2.64 -2.17
N ALA A 142 -8.15 3.05 -3.43
CA ALA A 142 -7.92 2.19 -4.57
C ALA A 142 -7.25 3.01 -5.68
N GLY A 143 -6.26 2.42 -6.35
CA GLY A 143 -5.58 3.02 -7.48
C GLY A 143 -5.06 1.95 -8.42
N GLY A 144 -4.90 2.29 -9.69
CA GLY A 144 -4.40 1.39 -10.71
C GLY A 144 -3.58 2.11 -11.76
N HIS A 145 -2.99 1.35 -12.68
CA HIS A 145 -2.29 1.94 -13.82
C HIS A 145 -2.29 1.01 -15.04
N LEU A 146 -2.03 1.61 -16.20
CA LEU A 146 -2.02 0.95 -17.51
C LEU A 146 -0.61 0.59 -18.00
N GLY A 147 0.39 0.57 -17.11
CA GLY A 147 1.78 0.34 -17.47
C GLY A 147 2.09 -1.03 -18.08
N TYR A 148 1.21 -2.01 -17.89
CA TYR A 148 1.34 -3.36 -18.43
C TYR A 148 0.36 -3.70 -19.55
N LEU A 149 -0.31 -2.70 -20.10
CA LEU A 149 -1.33 -2.94 -21.14
C LEU A 149 -0.74 -3.59 -22.39
N ALA A 150 0.50 -3.23 -22.77
CA ALA A 150 1.21 -3.85 -23.87
C ALA A 150 1.55 -5.33 -23.65
N GLN A 151 1.65 -5.75 -22.39
CA GLN A 151 1.85 -7.15 -21.99
C GLN A 151 0.52 -7.92 -21.87
N GLY A 152 -0.62 -7.26 -22.03
CA GLY A 152 -1.95 -7.86 -21.89
C GLY A 152 -2.46 -7.88 -20.45
N ALA A 153 -1.89 -7.06 -19.55
CA ALA A 153 -2.25 -7.00 -18.15
C ALA A 153 -2.63 -5.58 -17.71
N ALA A 154 -3.49 -5.49 -16.70
CA ALA A 154 -3.77 -4.27 -15.95
C ALA A 154 -3.66 -4.56 -14.46
N VAL A 155 -3.32 -3.55 -13.68
CA VAL A 155 -3.04 -3.69 -12.26
C VAL A 155 -3.75 -2.63 -11.44
N GLU A 156 -4.15 -3.03 -10.23
CA GLU A 156 -4.83 -2.21 -9.25
C GLU A 156 -4.33 -2.60 -7.85
N ARG A 157 -4.24 -1.65 -6.93
CA ARG A 157 -4.06 -1.88 -5.49
C ARG A 157 -5.24 -1.30 -4.75
N GLN A 158 -5.88 -2.09 -3.92
CA GLN A 158 -6.88 -1.67 -2.95
C GLN A 158 -6.28 -1.74 -1.55
N LEU A 159 -6.51 -0.72 -0.74
CA LEU A 159 -6.05 -0.61 0.64
C LEU A 159 -7.23 -0.31 1.55
N VAL A 160 -7.30 -1.00 2.67
CA VAL A 160 -8.19 -0.67 3.79
C VAL A 160 -7.35 -0.50 5.04
N PHE A 161 -7.33 0.72 5.57
CA PHE A 161 -6.68 1.01 6.84
C PHE A 161 -7.75 0.97 7.95
N LEU A 162 -7.81 -0.13 8.68
CA LEU A 162 -8.62 -0.25 9.90
C LEU A 162 -7.81 0.34 11.06
N LYS A 163 -8.27 1.50 11.53
CA LYS A 163 -7.56 2.29 12.54
C LYS A 163 -7.58 1.62 13.90
N PRO A 164 -6.49 1.75 14.69
CA PRO A 164 -5.31 2.56 14.40
C PRO A 164 -4.15 1.79 13.74
N GLY A 165 -4.21 0.47 13.55
CA GLY A 165 -2.99 -0.28 13.32
C GLY A 165 -3.09 -1.51 12.40
N LEU A 166 -4.14 -1.64 11.59
CA LEU A 166 -4.24 -2.73 10.61
C LEU A 166 -4.39 -2.16 9.19
N LEU A 167 -3.44 -2.46 8.32
CA LEU A 167 -3.52 -2.15 6.89
C LEU A 167 -3.71 -3.44 6.11
N VAL A 168 -4.82 -3.56 5.40
CA VAL A 168 -5.10 -4.67 4.49
C VAL A 168 -4.95 -4.20 3.07
N GLY A 169 -4.14 -4.90 2.29
CA GLY A 169 -3.92 -4.63 0.89
C GLY A 169 -4.31 -5.80 0.01
N ALA A 170 -4.84 -5.49 -1.16
CA ALA A 170 -5.08 -6.42 -2.23
C ALA A 170 -4.47 -5.86 -3.52
N ASP A 171 -3.47 -6.54 -4.05
CA ASP A 171 -2.88 -6.26 -5.35
C ASP A 171 -3.57 -7.11 -6.40
N ILE A 172 -4.28 -6.48 -7.32
CA ILE A 172 -5.14 -7.13 -8.28
C ILE A 172 -4.45 -7.09 -9.64
N LEU A 173 -4.15 -8.28 -10.15
CA LEU A 173 -3.67 -8.50 -11.51
C LEU A 173 -4.86 -8.94 -12.37
N ARG A 174 -5.09 -8.23 -13.46
CA ARG A 174 -6.10 -8.57 -14.47
C ARG A 174 -5.41 -8.96 -15.75
N ALA A 175 -5.63 -10.18 -16.21
CA ALA A 175 -5.07 -10.76 -17.43
C ALA A 175 -6.21 -11.08 -18.44
N PRO A 176 -6.81 -10.07 -19.09
CA PRO A 176 -7.94 -10.27 -19.99
C PRO A 176 -7.56 -11.01 -21.29
N ASP A 177 -6.26 -11.08 -21.60
CA ASP A 177 -5.74 -11.81 -22.74
C ASP A 177 -5.74 -13.35 -22.56
N GLY A 178 -6.06 -13.83 -21.34
CA GLY A 178 -6.12 -15.25 -20.99
C GLY A 178 -4.73 -15.90 -20.82
N ARG A 179 -3.64 -15.16 -20.97
CA ARG A 179 -2.28 -15.68 -20.72
C ARG A 179 -1.95 -15.68 -19.23
N PRO A 180 -1.11 -16.60 -18.75
CA PRO A 180 -0.64 -16.58 -17.39
C PRO A 180 0.41 -15.48 -17.20
N HIS A 181 0.24 -14.67 -16.16
CA HIS A 181 1.18 -13.64 -15.74
C HIS A 181 1.64 -13.88 -14.31
N ARG A 182 2.86 -13.49 -13.98
CA ARG A 182 3.44 -13.53 -12.64
C ARG A 182 3.45 -12.13 -12.05
N ALA A 183 3.20 -12.04 -10.74
CA ALA A 183 3.37 -10.80 -9.99
C ALA A 183 4.44 -10.96 -8.90
N GLU A 184 5.24 -9.92 -8.73
CA GLU A 184 6.24 -9.76 -7.68
C GLU A 184 5.89 -8.55 -6.84
N GLN A 185 5.58 -8.74 -5.56
CA GLN A 185 5.30 -7.65 -4.61
C GLN A 185 6.59 -7.32 -3.84
N PHE A 186 6.87 -6.04 -3.63
CA PHE A 186 8.04 -5.56 -2.90
C PHE A 186 7.62 -4.80 -1.67
N PHE A 187 8.32 -5.06 -0.55
CA PHE A 187 8.14 -4.37 0.72
C PHE A 187 9.52 -4.04 1.29
N HIS A 188 9.82 -2.74 1.37
CA HIS A 188 11.06 -2.19 1.93
C HIS A 188 10.79 -1.71 3.34
N PHE A 189 11.49 -2.26 4.29
CA PHE A 189 11.30 -1.92 5.70
C PHE A 189 12.30 -0.85 6.14
N GLY A 190 11.92 -0.08 7.14
CA GLY A 190 12.82 0.82 7.83
C GLY A 190 13.95 0.08 8.53
N PRO A 191 14.93 0.83 9.10
CA PRO A 191 16.01 0.22 9.88
C PRO A 191 15.48 -0.69 10.97
N GLY A 192 15.96 -1.94 11.04
CA GLY A 192 15.47 -2.93 11.97
C GLY A 192 15.83 -4.34 11.55
N ARG A 193 15.26 -5.32 12.22
CA ARG A 193 15.44 -6.74 11.93
C ARG A 193 14.18 -7.30 11.27
N LEU A 194 14.34 -7.95 10.12
CA LEU A 194 13.27 -8.64 9.42
C LEU A 194 13.49 -10.15 9.49
N THR A 195 12.48 -10.90 9.92
CA THR A 195 12.49 -12.36 9.98
C THR A 195 11.25 -12.89 9.28
N ALA A 196 11.44 -13.64 8.18
CA ALA A 196 10.34 -14.25 7.45
C ALA A 196 10.14 -15.70 7.83
N GLY A 197 8.87 -16.09 7.96
CA GLY A 197 8.39 -17.46 8.02
C GLY A 197 7.67 -17.85 6.73
N GLU A 198 6.83 -18.87 6.81
CA GLU A 198 6.14 -19.46 5.64
C GLU A 198 5.07 -18.50 5.05
N SER A 199 4.31 -17.79 5.89
CA SER A 199 3.19 -16.94 5.47
C SER A 199 3.16 -15.56 6.16
N ALA A 200 4.25 -15.22 6.86
CA ALA A 200 4.38 -13.92 7.53
C ALA A 200 5.84 -13.56 7.73
N ALA A 201 6.13 -12.26 7.76
CA ALA A 201 7.40 -11.70 8.19
C ALA A 201 7.16 -10.77 9.39
N LEU A 202 8.07 -10.83 10.37
CA LEU A 202 8.11 -9.92 11.51
C LEU A 202 9.25 -8.94 11.30
N TRP A 203 8.93 -7.67 11.35
CA TRP A 203 9.91 -6.59 11.43
C TRP A 203 9.94 -6.02 12.86
N GLU A 204 11.14 -5.85 13.40
CA GLU A 204 11.40 -5.29 14.72
C GLU A 204 12.27 -4.04 14.57
N GLY A 205 11.69 -2.89 14.83
CA GLY A 205 12.37 -1.61 14.90
C GLY A 205 12.95 -1.32 16.29
N GLY A 206 13.38 -0.08 16.53
CA GLY A 206 13.88 0.36 17.82
C GLY A 206 12.80 0.64 18.85
N ARG A 207 11.57 0.95 18.42
CA ARG A 207 10.46 1.40 19.28
C ARG A 207 9.17 0.62 19.03
N THR A 208 8.98 0.11 17.83
CA THR A 208 7.78 -0.61 17.44
C THR A 208 8.11 -1.85 16.64
N CYS A 209 7.12 -2.67 16.38
CA CYS A 209 7.21 -3.83 15.50
C CYS A 209 6.03 -3.87 14.54
N ALA A 210 6.17 -4.66 13.49
CA ALA A 210 5.09 -4.91 12.54
C ALA A 210 5.17 -6.32 11.99
N GLN A 211 4.02 -6.92 11.72
CA GLN A 211 3.93 -8.20 11.04
C GLN A 211 3.25 -8.02 9.70
N LEU A 212 3.93 -8.41 8.63
CA LEU A 212 3.34 -8.53 7.30
C LEU A 212 2.97 -10.00 7.05
N ARG A 213 1.69 -10.26 6.74
CA ARG A 213 1.19 -11.58 6.35
C ARG A 213 0.74 -11.56 4.90
N TRP A 214 0.99 -12.64 4.16
CA TRP A 214 0.49 -12.86 2.80
C TRP A 214 -0.42 -14.07 2.77
N LEU A 215 -1.54 -13.97 2.05
CA LEU A 215 -2.64 -14.91 2.16
C LEU A 215 -2.97 -15.64 0.85
N SER A 216 -2.25 -15.35 -0.24
CA SER A 216 -2.57 -15.85 -1.58
C SER A 216 -1.52 -16.83 -2.12
N GLY A 217 -0.81 -17.55 -1.23
CA GLY A 217 0.16 -18.58 -1.60
C GLY A 217 1.46 -18.04 -2.23
N GLN A 218 1.81 -16.76 -1.97
CA GLN A 218 3.06 -16.18 -2.44
C GLN A 218 4.26 -16.84 -1.74
N ARG A 219 5.39 -16.92 -2.45
CA ARG A 219 6.68 -17.35 -1.91
C ARG A 219 7.49 -16.11 -1.50
N ALA A 220 8.00 -16.12 -0.29
CA ALA A 220 8.76 -15.02 0.27
C ALA A 220 10.26 -15.18 0.08
N GLU A 221 10.95 -14.07 -0.19
CA GLU A 221 12.41 -13.94 -0.16
C GLU A 221 12.79 -12.64 0.55
N CYS A 222 13.56 -12.76 1.65
CA CYS A 222 14.17 -11.61 2.31
C CYS A 222 15.51 -11.28 1.66
N PHE A 223 15.80 -10.02 1.47
CA PHE A 223 17.07 -9.55 0.93
C PHE A 223 17.45 -8.19 1.51
N ALA A 224 18.71 -7.81 1.35
CA ALA A 224 19.19 -6.47 1.65
C ALA A 224 19.01 -5.60 0.40
N ALA A 225 18.31 -4.48 0.52
CA ALA A 225 18.07 -3.54 -0.57
C ALA A 225 18.78 -2.20 -0.31
N PRO A 226 19.32 -1.53 -1.34
CA PRO A 226 19.89 -0.21 -1.16
C PRO A 226 18.80 0.76 -0.73
N CYS A 227 19.06 1.49 0.36
CA CYS A 227 18.24 2.56 0.89
C CYS A 227 19.08 3.81 1.05
N ALA A 228 18.55 4.95 0.65
CA ALA A 228 19.22 6.24 0.71
C ALA A 228 18.47 7.20 1.63
N PRO A 229 18.69 7.11 2.96
CA PRO A 229 18.02 7.97 3.93
C PRO A 229 18.40 9.45 3.76
N ALA A 230 19.50 9.73 3.06
CA ALA A 230 19.94 11.07 2.71
C ALA A 230 20.72 11.06 1.38
N TYR A 231 20.85 12.23 0.77
CA TYR A 231 21.66 12.41 -0.43
C TYR A 231 23.11 11.99 -0.20
N ASN A 232 23.70 11.22 -1.12
CA ASN A 232 25.03 10.62 -1.05
C ASN A 232 25.27 9.68 0.16
N ARG A 233 24.22 9.27 0.83
CA ARG A 233 24.28 8.23 1.86
C ARG A 233 23.42 7.06 1.39
N VAL A 234 24.04 5.90 1.20
CA VAL A 234 23.36 4.66 0.83
C VAL A 234 23.79 3.59 1.82
N GLU A 235 22.83 2.87 2.33
CA GLU A 235 23.02 1.77 3.26
C GLU A 235 22.07 0.63 2.88
N ASP A 236 22.35 -0.57 3.35
CA ASP A 236 21.45 -1.70 3.14
C ASP A 236 20.32 -1.65 4.17
N ALA A 237 19.09 -1.85 3.70
CA ALA A 237 17.90 -1.96 4.53
C ALA A 237 17.18 -3.30 4.25
N PRO A 238 16.46 -3.86 5.24
CA PRO A 238 15.75 -5.10 5.05
C PRO A 238 14.58 -4.94 4.07
N ALA A 239 14.46 -5.88 3.15
CA ALA A 239 13.37 -5.91 2.17
C ALA A 239 12.84 -7.33 2.00
N LEU A 240 11.59 -7.43 1.56
CA LEU A 240 10.88 -8.66 1.26
C LEU A 240 10.32 -8.61 -0.15
N ARG A 241 10.56 -9.66 -0.92
CA ARG A 241 9.87 -9.93 -2.17
C ARG A 241 8.90 -11.09 -1.98
N LEU A 242 7.68 -10.93 -2.48
CA LEU A 242 6.69 -11.99 -2.54
C LEU A 242 6.43 -12.33 -4.00
N ASP A 243 6.80 -13.54 -4.40
CA ASP A 243 6.57 -14.05 -5.75
C ASP A 243 5.26 -14.84 -5.78
N ALA A 244 4.32 -14.38 -6.60
CA ALA A 244 3.06 -15.07 -6.80
C ALA A 244 3.17 -16.12 -7.92
N PRO A 245 2.45 -17.25 -7.82
CA PRO A 245 2.34 -18.18 -8.93
C PRO A 245 1.74 -17.50 -10.15
N ALA A 246 2.11 -17.96 -11.35
CA ALA A 246 1.51 -17.46 -12.58
C ALA A 246 0.01 -17.75 -12.60
N ALA A 247 -0.78 -16.75 -12.95
CA ALA A 247 -2.23 -16.82 -12.95
C ALA A 247 -2.84 -16.14 -14.18
N THR A 248 -4.02 -16.58 -14.56
CA THR A 248 -4.84 -16.03 -15.66
C THR A 248 -6.07 -15.33 -15.09
N GLY A 249 -6.71 -14.48 -15.90
CA GLY A 249 -7.94 -13.80 -15.50
C GLY A 249 -7.71 -12.75 -14.40
N VAL A 250 -8.51 -12.79 -13.35
CA VAL A 250 -8.39 -11.86 -12.22
C VAL A 250 -7.81 -12.58 -11.01
N THR A 251 -6.70 -12.07 -10.50
CA THR A 251 -6.01 -12.62 -9.33
C THR A 251 -5.76 -11.52 -8.32
N ALA A 252 -6.19 -11.72 -7.07
CA ALA A 252 -5.94 -10.82 -5.96
C ALA A 252 -4.86 -11.41 -5.03
N LEU A 253 -3.79 -10.66 -4.83
CA LEU A 253 -2.69 -10.98 -3.93
C LEU A 253 -2.88 -10.21 -2.62
N VAL A 254 -3.49 -10.87 -1.66
CA VAL A 254 -3.92 -10.26 -0.41
C VAL A 254 -2.82 -10.34 0.63
N TRP A 255 -2.63 -9.22 1.34
CA TRP A 255 -1.70 -9.09 2.44
C TRP A 255 -2.27 -8.25 3.58
N VAL A 256 -1.77 -8.48 4.79
CA VAL A 256 -2.16 -7.75 6.01
C VAL A 256 -0.91 -7.30 6.72
N LEU A 257 -0.80 -6.00 6.98
CA LEU A 257 0.24 -5.40 7.82
C LEU A 257 -0.39 -5.02 9.17
N SER A 258 0.06 -5.70 10.23
CA SER A 258 -0.34 -5.44 11.60
C SER A 258 0.77 -4.64 12.30
N LEU A 259 0.44 -3.45 12.78
CA LEU A 259 1.35 -2.48 13.39
C LEU A 259 1.29 -2.57 14.91
N GLY A 260 2.44 -2.56 15.59
CA GLY A 260 2.55 -2.63 17.05
C GLY A 260 2.34 -4.03 17.64
N GLY A 261 2.17 -5.07 16.81
CA GLY A 261 2.03 -6.44 17.27
C GLY A 261 1.52 -7.39 16.18
N PRO A 262 1.61 -8.71 16.42
CA PRO A 262 1.17 -9.71 15.47
C PRO A 262 -0.35 -9.83 15.39
N CYS A 263 -0.86 -10.36 14.29
CA CYS A 263 -2.23 -10.80 14.11
C CYS A 263 -2.29 -12.20 13.49
N GLN A 264 -3.45 -12.82 13.55
CA GLN A 264 -3.82 -13.95 12.69
C GLN A 264 -4.71 -13.41 11.58
N ALA A 265 -4.51 -13.89 10.36
CA ALA A 265 -5.36 -13.52 9.23
C ALA A 265 -5.49 -14.71 8.27
N GLU A 266 -6.68 -14.84 7.69
CA GLU A 266 -7.02 -15.89 6.74
C GLU A 266 -7.97 -15.36 5.67
N LEU A 267 -7.92 -15.95 4.46
CA LEU A 267 -8.93 -15.75 3.44
C LEU A 267 -10.17 -16.58 3.77
N VAL A 268 -11.32 -15.95 3.68
CA VAL A 268 -12.62 -16.58 3.89
C VAL A 268 -13.38 -16.64 2.57
N PRO A 269 -14.00 -17.77 2.21
CA PRO A 269 -14.83 -17.86 1.02
C PRO A 269 -15.97 -16.84 1.04
N VAL A 270 -16.26 -16.28 -0.13
CA VAL A 270 -17.38 -15.35 -0.33
C VAL A 270 -18.44 -16.02 -1.18
N SER A 271 -19.69 -15.85 -0.79
CA SER A 271 -20.86 -16.35 -1.51
C SER A 271 -21.86 -15.24 -1.79
N THR A 272 -22.80 -15.52 -2.66
CA THR A 272 -24.00 -14.68 -2.87
C THR A 272 -24.96 -14.81 -1.69
N GLY A 273 -25.96 -13.92 -1.58
CA GLY A 273 -27.05 -14.04 -0.60
C GLY A 273 -27.88 -15.32 -0.71
N ALA A 274 -27.81 -16.04 -1.83
CA ALA A 274 -28.41 -17.36 -2.02
C ALA A 274 -27.47 -18.52 -1.60
N GLY A 275 -26.30 -18.21 -0.99
CA GLY A 275 -25.33 -19.20 -0.54
C GLY A 275 -24.47 -19.82 -1.64
N GLN A 276 -24.53 -19.33 -2.87
CA GLN A 276 -23.71 -19.83 -3.97
C GLN A 276 -22.30 -19.26 -3.89
N PRO A 277 -21.23 -20.08 -3.90
CA PRO A 277 -19.86 -19.60 -3.93
C PRO A 277 -19.61 -18.69 -5.13
N LEU A 278 -18.93 -17.57 -4.92
CA LEU A 278 -18.51 -16.70 -6.03
C LEU A 278 -17.32 -17.31 -6.77
N PRO A 279 -17.23 -17.12 -8.09
CA PRO A 279 -16.07 -17.56 -8.86
C PRO A 279 -14.79 -16.90 -8.35
N PRO A 280 -13.63 -17.59 -8.46
CA PRO A 280 -12.33 -16.99 -8.19
C PRO A 280 -12.14 -15.68 -8.95
N GLY A 281 -11.52 -14.67 -8.32
CA GLY A 281 -11.31 -13.37 -8.93
C GLY A 281 -12.52 -12.43 -8.94
N THR A 282 -13.66 -12.84 -8.36
CA THR A 282 -14.85 -11.99 -8.23
C THR A 282 -14.82 -11.17 -6.95
N ALA A 283 -14.60 -11.83 -5.82
CA ALA A 283 -14.55 -11.22 -4.49
C ALA A 283 -13.69 -12.06 -3.55
N GLY A 284 -13.29 -11.48 -2.43
CA GLY A 284 -12.60 -12.14 -1.35
C GLY A 284 -12.91 -11.50 -0.01
N ALA A 285 -12.73 -12.25 1.07
CA ALA A 285 -12.84 -11.73 2.43
C ALA A 285 -11.60 -12.09 3.24
N VAL A 286 -11.18 -11.18 4.09
CA VAL A 286 -10.07 -11.37 5.03
C VAL A 286 -10.64 -11.31 6.44
N ARG A 287 -10.50 -12.41 7.18
CA ARG A 287 -10.78 -12.45 8.61
C ARG A 287 -9.50 -12.23 9.39
N ILE A 288 -9.51 -11.30 10.32
CA ILE A 288 -8.35 -10.89 11.10
C ILE A 288 -8.68 -11.03 12.58
N ARG A 289 -7.82 -11.71 13.33
CA ARG A 289 -7.90 -11.80 14.80
C ARG A 289 -6.69 -11.14 15.40
N ARG A 290 -6.92 -10.16 16.25
CA ARG A 290 -5.88 -9.42 16.96
C ARG A 290 -6.39 -9.00 18.34
N ASP A 291 -5.59 -9.19 19.38
CA ASP A 291 -5.88 -8.78 20.76
C ASP A 291 -7.27 -9.22 21.25
N GLY A 292 -7.71 -10.44 20.87
CA GLY A 292 -9.01 -11.00 21.22
C GLY A 292 -10.20 -10.46 20.40
N ALA A 293 -9.98 -9.50 19.51
CA ALA A 293 -10.99 -8.96 18.60
C ALA A 293 -10.92 -9.63 17.23
N GLU A 294 -12.08 -9.84 16.59
CA GLU A 294 -12.17 -10.31 15.21
C GLU A 294 -12.76 -9.22 14.31
N SER A 295 -12.17 -9.04 13.15
CA SER A 295 -12.65 -8.15 12.10
C SER A 295 -12.67 -8.90 10.76
N THR A 296 -13.65 -8.59 9.91
CA THR A 296 -13.75 -9.15 8.57
C THR A 296 -13.86 -8.03 7.55
N ILE A 297 -13.04 -8.09 6.50
CA ILE A 297 -13.07 -7.14 5.40
C ILE A 297 -13.39 -7.91 4.13
N LEU A 298 -14.52 -7.55 3.49
CA LEU A 298 -14.89 -8.07 2.19
C LEU A 298 -14.45 -7.10 1.09
N PHE A 299 -13.95 -7.65 0.00
CA PHE A 299 -13.58 -6.92 -1.21
C PHE A 299 -14.30 -7.50 -2.41
N SER A 300 -14.83 -6.65 -3.28
CA SER A 300 -15.16 -6.99 -4.66
C SER A 300 -13.98 -6.69 -5.56
N TRP A 301 -13.57 -7.66 -6.36
CA TRP A 301 -12.50 -7.49 -7.35
C TRP A 301 -13.04 -7.07 -8.72
N GLN A 302 -14.35 -7.04 -8.90
CA GLN A 302 -14.98 -6.62 -10.16
C GLN A 302 -14.95 -5.11 -10.29
N ALA A 303 -14.33 -4.61 -11.37
CA ALA A 303 -14.33 -3.19 -11.66
C ALA A 303 -15.76 -2.72 -12.01
N GLY A 304 -16.25 -1.72 -11.30
CA GLY A 304 -17.47 -0.98 -11.70
C GLY A 304 -18.80 -1.69 -11.46
N SER A 305 -18.84 -2.81 -10.74
CA SER A 305 -20.12 -3.41 -10.38
C SER A 305 -20.74 -2.71 -9.18
N HIS A 306 -21.48 -1.64 -9.42
CA HIS A 306 -22.45 -1.10 -8.44
C HIS A 306 -23.56 -2.12 -8.12
N ASP A 307 -23.63 -3.20 -8.89
CA ASP A 307 -24.55 -4.34 -8.77
C ASP A 307 -23.86 -5.57 -8.18
N ALA A 308 -22.79 -5.41 -7.39
CA ALA A 308 -22.37 -6.50 -6.55
C ALA A 308 -23.59 -6.89 -5.70
N GLY A 309 -24.16 -8.03 -5.99
CA GLY A 309 -25.27 -8.57 -5.21
C GLY A 309 -24.85 -8.68 -3.75
N LEU A 310 -25.74 -9.16 -2.92
CA LEU A 310 -25.42 -9.39 -1.52
C LEU A 310 -24.20 -10.31 -1.39
N LEU A 311 -23.12 -9.82 -0.79
CA LEU A 311 -21.90 -10.57 -0.51
C LEU A 311 -21.94 -11.12 0.91
N CYS A 312 -21.62 -12.41 1.06
CA CYS A 312 -21.65 -13.11 2.33
C CYS A 312 -20.30 -13.79 2.60
N ALA A 313 -19.73 -13.58 3.80
CA ALA A 313 -18.54 -14.26 4.31
C ALA A 313 -18.77 -14.68 5.76
N GLY A 314 -19.16 -15.94 5.99
CA GLY A 314 -19.69 -16.36 7.29
C GLY A 314 -20.94 -15.55 7.69
N ASP A 315 -20.91 -14.98 8.88
CA ASP A 315 -22.02 -14.15 9.40
C ASP A 315 -22.00 -12.69 8.89
N CYS A 316 -20.94 -12.30 8.16
CA CYS A 316 -20.79 -10.98 7.59
C CYS A 316 -21.49 -10.89 6.25
N THR A 317 -22.49 -10.02 6.12
CA THR A 317 -23.30 -9.90 4.92
C THR A 317 -23.61 -8.44 4.61
N GLY A 318 -23.48 -8.04 3.34
CA GLY A 318 -23.78 -6.67 2.92
C GLY A 318 -23.67 -6.45 1.41
N HIS A 319 -24.07 -5.26 1.00
CA HIS A 319 -23.94 -4.75 -0.36
C HIS A 319 -22.81 -3.73 -0.40
N GLY A 320 -21.97 -3.77 -1.41
CA GLY A 320 -20.89 -2.82 -1.64
C GLY A 320 -19.63 -3.47 -2.17
N ASN A 321 -18.65 -2.64 -2.58
CA ASN A 321 -17.38 -3.12 -3.10
C ASN A 321 -16.37 -3.39 -1.99
N VAL A 322 -16.43 -2.64 -0.89
CA VAL A 322 -15.63 -2.90 0.32
C VAL A 322 -16.48 -2.74 1.56
N LEU A 323 -16.57 -3.81 2.33
CA LEU A 323 -17.34 -3.87 3.57
C LEU A 323 -16.41 -4.23 4.74
N VAL A 324 -16.51 -3.50 5.83
CA VAL A 324 -15.70 -3.69 7.04
C VAL A 324 -16.60 -4.03 8.22
N PHE A 325 -16.42 -5.20 8.79
CA PHE A 325 -17.12 -5.67 9.99
C PHE A 325 -16.13 -5.74 11.15
N THR A 326 -16.48 -5.13 12.27
CA THR A 326 -15.67 -5.10 13.49
C THR A 326 -16.57 -5.24 14.71
N PRO A 327 -16.02 -5.49 15.92
CA PRO A 327 -16.84 -5.44 17.14
C PRO A 327 -17.55 -4.10 17.37
N GLN A 328 -16.97 -2.98 16.88
CA GLN A 328 -17.56 -1.64 16.96
C GLN A 328 -18.61 -1.38 15.87
N CYS A 329 -18.59 -2.14 14.79
CA CYS A 329 -19.51 -2.02 13.66
C CYS A 329 -19.91 -3.40 13.13
N PRO A 330 -20.68 -4.20 13.91
CA PRO A 330 -21.04 -5.57 13.55
C PRO A 330 -22.02 -5.63 12.37
N GLN A 331 -22.78 -4.56 12.12
CA GLN A 331 -23.68 -4.44 10.97
C GLN A 331 -22.95 -4.17 9.65
N GLY A 332 -21.64 -3.91 9.69
CA GLY A 332 -20.82 -3.59 8.54
C GLY A 332 -20.81 -2.11 8.16
N LEU A 333 -19.62 -1.61 7.84
CA LEU A 333 -19.36 -0.29 7.29
C LEU A 333 -19.06 -0.45 5.79
N CYS A 334 -19.86 0.17 4.92
CA CYS A 334 -19.57 0.25 3.49
C CYS A 334 -18.62 1.42 3.20
N LEU A 335 -17.56 1.15 2.46
CA LEU A 335 -16.51 2.12 2.09
C LEU A 335 -16.53 2.45 0.58
N ASP A 336 -17.68 2.43 -0.07
CA ASP A 336 -17.83 2.78 -1.49
C ASP A 336 -17.77 4.27 -1.75
#